data_333844a8279013141ece020104ac805e
#
_entry.id   333844a8279013141ece020104ac805e
#
_cell.length_a   1.000
_cell.length_b   1.000
_cell.length_c   1.000
_cell.angle_alpha   90.00
_cell.angle_beta   90.00
_cell.angle_gamma   90.00
#
_symmetry.space_group_name_H-M   'P 1'
#
loop_
_entity.id
_entity.type
_entity.pdbx_description
1 polymer ?
#
loop_
_entity_poly.entity_id
_entity_poly.type
_entity_poly.pdbx_seq_one_letter_code
_entity_poly.pdbx_strand_id
1 'polypeptide(L)'
;MSEMRDAAMSSKAWPFEEARRVLKRYEKAPPEKGYVLFQTGYGPSGLPHIGTFGEVARTTMVRRAFEMLSDIPTKLLCFSDDMDGLRKVPGNVPNQEQMREDLNLPLTKVRDPFGTHEGFAQHNNARLCAFLDSFGFDYDFASATEYYTSGQFDEMLLVALERFDKIMEIMLPTLGAERQQTYSPFLPISPKTGHVLQVPTLERNVAKGTIVYEEPDGERIEVPVTGGHVKMQWKPDWALRWAALGVDYEMSGKDLIDSVRQSTRICQALGKLPPESLSYELFNDELGQKISKSKGNGLSMEEWLRYAAPESLSYFMYLKPKTAKRLYFDVIPKAVDEYHQQLRAYPDQDVTQQMNNPVFHVHGGDVPESRMVVPFSMLLNLASVAGAEDKDTLWGFIRRYAPDATPETHADLDGAAEFAVRYYNDFVKPEKTYRAPTDLEREALEALRDGLTAWDGPVDAEELQGLVFACGRERFDPMRDWFKALYEVLLGASQGPRFGGFIALYGVAETRALIAKGLEGALIADHAHFMTTREGR
;
A
#
# COMPACT_ATOMS: atom_id res chain seq x y z
N MET A 1 13.68 23.82 17.22
CA MET A 1 13.02 22.62 17.81
C MET A 1 11.72 22.94 18.52
N SER A 2 11.59 24.04 19.29
CA SER A 2 10.33 24.40 19.95
C SER A 2 9.19 24.71 18.98
N GLU A 3 9.43 25.55 17.96
CA GLU A 3 8.41 25.95 16.98
C GLU A 3 7.87 24.77 16.17
N MET A 4 8.73 23.85 15.72
CA MET A 4 8.31 22.64 15.01
C MET A 4 7.51 21.70 15.92
N ARG A 5 7.92 21.54 17.17
CA ARG A 5 7.18 20.72 18.16
C ARG A 5 5.81 21.32 18.48
N ASP A 6 5.72 22.65 18.62
CA ASP A 6 4.47 23.36 18.86
C ASP A 6 3.51 23.24 17.66
N ALA A 7 4.03 23.39 16.44
CA ALA A 7 3.27 23.15 15.21
C ALA A 7 2.79 21.71 15.10
N ALA A 8 3.64 20.72 15.40
CA ALA A 8 3.28 19.30 15.43
C ALA A 8 2.20 18.99 16.48
N MET A 9 2.29 19.63 17.68
CA MET A 9 1.28 19.48 18.74
C MET A 9 -0.09 20.01 18.33
N SER A 10 -0.17 21.01 17.45
CA SER A 10 -1.41 21.62 16.96
C SER A 10 -1.87 21.07 15.60
N SER A 11 -1.03 20.32 14.90
CA SER A 11 -1.33 19.77 13.56
C SER A 11 -2.56 18.86 13.57
N LYS A 12 -3.38 18.96 12.52
CA LYS A 12 -4.55 18.10 12.27
C LYS A 12 -4.23 16.91 11.36
N ALA A 13 -2.96 16.74 10.96
CA ALA A 13 -2.57 15.55 10.23
C ALA A 13 -2.77 14.30 11.12
N TRP A 14 -3.39 13.28 10.56
CA TRP A 14 -3.78 12.08 11.30
C TRP A 14 -2.60 11.37 12.00
N PRO A 15 -1.35 11.35 11.47
CA PRO A 15 -0.25 10.75 12.21
C PRO A 15 0.05 11.48 13.54
N PHE A 16 -0.06 12.81 13.57
CA PHE A 16 0.09 13.58 14.81
C PHE A 16 -1.09 13.39 15.76
N GLU A 17 -2.32 13.24 15.24
CA GLU A 17 -3.48 12.92 16.10
C GLU A 17 -3.29 11.58 16.81
N GLU A 18 -2.85 10.54 16.09
CA GLU A 18 -2.55 9.24 16.69
C GLU A 18 -1.35 9.29 17.65
N ALA A 19 -0.29 9.98 17.27
CA ALA A 19 0.89 10.16 18.13
C ALA A 19 0.55 10.84 19.47
N ARG A 20 -0.33 11.86 19.46
CA ARG A 20 -0.81 12.50 20.70
C ARG A 20 -1.62 11.55 21.59
N ARG A 21 -2.37 10.59 21.01
CA ARG A 21 -3.05 9.56 21.79
C ARG A 21 -2.06 8.66 22.53
N VAL A 22 -1.00 8.25 21.86
CA VAL A 22 0.08 7.46 22.47
C VAL A 22 0.81 8.29 23.54
N LEU A 23 1.07 9.58 23.27
CA LEU A 23 1.75 10.47 24.22
C LEU A 23 0.99 10.61 25.55
N LYS A 24 -0.34 10.65 25.51
CA LYS A 24 -1.19 10.72 26.71
C LYS A 24 -0.96 9.57 27.68
N ARG A 25 -0.55 8.39 27.20
CA ARG A 25 -0.24 7.23 28.05
C ARG A 25 0.90 7.54 29.03
N TYR A 26 1.77 8.47 28.67
CA TYR A 26 3.03 8.76 29.35
C TYR A 26 3.10 10.18 29.93
N GLU A 27 1.97 10.89 30.03
CA GLU A 27 1.91 12.22 30.65
C GLU A 27 2.37 12.23 32.12
N LYS A 28 2.20 11.11 32.83
CA LYS A 28 2.53 11.03 34.27
C LYS A 28 3.89 10.39 34.54
N ALA A 29 4.31 9.45 33.73
CA ALA A 29 5.57 8.73 33.87
C ALA A 29 5.99 8.12 32.53
N PRO A 30 7.29 8.07 32.21
CA PRO A 30 7.79 7.38 31.03
C PRO A 30 7.52 5.87 31.10
N PRO A 31 7.57 5.14 29.96
CA PRO A 31 7.39 3.69 29.95
C PRO A 31 8.49 2.98 30.77
N GLU A 32 8.10 2.05 31.64
CA GLU A 32 9.05 1.27 32.47
C GLU A 32 10.06 0.49 31.62
N LYS A 33 9.67 0.04 30.44
CA LYS A 33 10.55 -0.63 29.46
C LYS A 33 11.53 0.30 28.74
N GLY A 34 11.47 1.62 28.99
CA GLY A 34 12.38 2.63 28.46
C GLY A 34 12.10 3.09 27.02
N TYR A 35 11.08 2.57 26.38
CA TYR A 35 10.70 2.94 24.99
C TYR A 35 9.20 2.76 24.76
N VAL A 36 8.69 3.43 23.73
CA VAL A 36 7.33 3.22 23.19
C VAL A 36 7.40 2.21 22.07
N LEU A 37 6.55 1.16 22.14
CA LEU A 37 6.52 0.07 21.17
C LEU A 37 5.33 0.22 20.21
N PHE A 38 5.66 0.45 18.95
CA PHE A 38 4.74 0.35 17.82
C PHE A 38 4.83 -1.06 17.25
N GLN A 39 3.70 -1.66 16.88
CA GLN A 39 3.67 -3.01 16.32
C GLN A 39 2.82 -3.06 15.06
N THR A 40 3.20 -3.94 14.15
CA THR A 40 2.38 -4.37 13.01
C THR A 40 2.32 -5.90 12.99
N GLY A 41 1.19 -6.46 12.52
CA GLY A 41 0.99 -7.90 12.43
C GLY A 41 1.02 -8.38 10.97
N TYR A 42 1.65 -9.53 10.76
CA TYR A 42 1.71 -10.18 9.46
C TYR A 42 1.50 -11.69 9.57
N GLY A 43 0.52 -12.24 8.83
CA GLY A 43 0.31 -13.68 8.72
C GLY A 43 0.96 -14.23 7.44
N PRO A 44 2.05 -15.02 7.51
CA PRO A 44 2.79 -15.54 6.36
C PRO A 44 2.13 -16.78 5.71
N SER A 45 0.83 -16.91 5.83
CA SER A 45 0.02 -17.95 5.17
C SER A 45 -0.23 -17.71 3.67
N GLY A 46 0.33 -16.65 3.12
CA GLY A 46 0.31 -16.27 1.72
C GLY A 46 1.35 -15.19 1.44
N LEU A 47 1.58 -14.89 0.17
CA LEU A 47 2.54 -13.86 -0.24
C LEU A 47 2.21 -12.50 0.38
N PRO A 48 3.22 -11.71 0.76
CA PRO A 48 3.01 -10.33 1.21
C PRO A 48 2.26 -9.53 0.14
N HIS A 49 1.35 -8.69 0.56
CA HIS A 49 0.60 -7.81 -0.34
C HIS A 49 0.70 -6.35 0.09
N ILE A 50 0.27 -5.46 -0.80
CA ILE A 50 0.35 -4.01 -0.61
C ILE A 50 -0.34 -3.51 0.68
N GLY A 51 -1.34 -4.24 1.20
CA GLY A 51 -1.98 -3.93 2.48
C GLY A 51 -1.04 -4.09 3.68
N THR A 52 -0.20 -5.15 3.66
CA THR A 52 0.83 -5.36 4.70
C THR A 52 1.86 -4.23 4.70
N PHE A 53 2.34 -3.86 3.51
CA PHE A 53 3.19 -2.68 3.35
C PHE A 53 2.51 -1.41 3.89
N GLY A 54 1.25 -1.19 3.53
CA GLY A 54 0.50 -0.01 3.95
C GLY A 54 0.36 0.13 5.46
N GLU A 55 0.30 -0.97 6.19
CA GLU A 55 0.27 -0.98 7.65
C GLU A 55 1.61 -0.54 8.24
N VAL A 56 2.72 -1.08 7.75
CA VAL A 56 4.07 -0.67 8.19
C VAL A 56 4.34 0.79 7.85
N ALA A 57 4.03 1.23 6.63
CA ALA A 57 4.23 2.60 6.20
C ALA A 57 3.45 3.60 7.07
N ARG A 58 2.17 3.33 7.34
CA ARG A 58 1.33 4.19 8.20
C ARG A 58 1.79 4.18 9.65
N THR A 59 2.16 3.02 10.18
CA THR A 59 2.68 2.93 11.57
C THR A 59 4.01 3.66 11.71
N THR A 60 4.88 3.61 10.70
CA THR A 60 6.11 4.40 10.65
C THR A 60 5.82 5.90 10.68
N MET A 61 4.78 6.37 9.96
CA MET A 61 4.39 7.79 10.00
C MET A 61 3.91 8.23 11.40
N VAL A 62 3.17 7.37 12.10
CA VAL A 62 2.74 7.66 13.49
C VAL A 62 3.94 7.64 14.45
N ARG A 63 4.85 6.68 14.32
CA ARG A 63 6.08 6.60 15.11
C ARG A 63 6.93 7.86 14.95
N ARG A 64 7.22 8.28 13.71
CA ARG A 64 7.98 9.51 13.41
C ARG A 64 7.28 10.76 13.94
N ALA A 65 5.95 10.81 13.83
CA ALA A 65 5.17 11.89 14.44
C ALA A 65 5.31 11.90 15.97
N PHE A 66 5.33 10.74 16.63
CA PHE A 66 5.56 10.63 18.07
C PHE A 66 6.97 11.09 18.47
N GLU A 67 8.00 10.72 17.70
CA GLU A 67 9.40 11.14 17.93
C GLU A 67 9.58 12.67 17.83
N MET A 68 8.76 13.35 17.07
CA MET A 68 8.73 14.83 17.06
C MET A 68 8.07 15.43 18.30
N LEU A 69 7.09 14.74 18.88
CA LEU A 69 6.34 15.22 20.05
C LEU A 69 7.03 14.87 21.38
N SER A 70 7.93 13.88 21.39
CA SER A 70 8.52 13.31 22.60
C SER A 70 9.95 12.87 22.38
N ASP A 71 10.75 12.97 23.45
CA ASP A 71 12.14 12.47 23.47
C ASP A 71 12.21 11.00 23.98
N ILE A 72 11.07 10.34 24.24
CA ILE A 72 11.01 8.93 24.64
C ILE A 72 11.42 8.08 23.43
N PRO A 73 12.41 7.16 23.58
CA PRO A 73 12.82 6.26 22.51
C PRO A 73 11.65 5.43 21.98
N THR A 74 11.70 5.06 20.71
CA THR A 74 10.67 4.24 20.06
C THR A 74 11.25 3.00 19.43
N LYS A 75 10.41 1.97 19.26
CA LYS A 75 10.69 0.80 18.42
C LYS A 75 9.47 0.48 17.55
N LEU A 76 9.71 -0.04 16.37
CA LEU A 76 8.69 -0.63 15.51
C LEU A 76 8.96 -2.12 15.37
N LEU A 77 8.02 -2.96 15.78
CA LEU A 77 8.10 -4.41 15.68
C LEU A 77 7.17 -4.90 14.57
N CYS A 78 7.74 -5.52 13.54
CA CYS A 78 6.98 -6.25 12.52
C CYS A 78 6.87 -7.71 12.96
N PHE A 79 5.70 -8.10 13.48
CA PHE A 79 5.47 -9.40 14.07
C PHE A 79 4.84 -10.36 13.05
N SER A 80 5.52 -11.48 12.80
CA SER A 80 5.05 -12.55 11.93
C SER A 80 4.36 -13.67 12.71
N ASP A 81 3.12 -13.99 12.36
CA ASP A 81 2.34 -15.11 12.91
C ASP A 81 2.75 -16.46 12.28
N ASP A 82 4.04 -16.70 12.16
CA ASP A 82 4.63 -17.84 11.46
C ASP A 82 4.49 -19.20 12.18
N MET A 83 4.00 -19.20 13.42
CA MET A 83 3.66 -20.41 14.17
C MET A 83 2.21 -20.87 13.93
N ASP A 84 1.41 -20.11 13.20
CA ASP A 84 0.05 -20.51 12.82
C ASP A 84 0.06 -21.78 11.98
N GLY A 85 -0.95 -22.64 12.19
CA GLY A 85 -1.12 -23.84 11.35
C GLY A 85 -1.63 -23.49 9.96
N LEU A 86 -1.07 -24.11 8.92
CA LEU A 86 -1.56 -23.98 7.55
C LEU A 86 -2.97 -24.56 7.44
N ARG A 87 -4.00 -23.72 7.38
CA ARG A 87 -5.41 -24.17 7.32
C ARG A 87 -5.93 -24.36 5.90
N LYS A 88 -5.31 -23.69 4.93
CA LYS A 88 -5.70 -23.73 3.52
C LYS A 88 -4.48 -23.45 2.64
N VAL A 89 -4.37 -24.19 1.55
CA VAL A 89 -3.35 -23.94 0.53
C VAL A 89 -3.71 -22.70 -0.28
N PRO A 90 -2.80 -21.70 -0.41
CA PRO A 90 -3.02 -20.54 -1.26
C PRO A 90 -3.15 -20.94 -2.73
N GLY A 91 -4.04 -20.26 -3.47
CA GLY A 91 -4.26 -20.57 -4.89
C GLY A 91 -3.16 -20.05 -5.83
N ASN A 92 -2.33 -19.13 -5.37
CA ASN A 92 -1.31 -18.42 -6.16
C ASN A 92 0.13 -18.87 -5.86
N VAL A 93 0.32 -20.11 -5.42
CA VAL A 93 1.64 -20.71 -5.16
C VAL A 93 1.85 -21.96 -6.01
N PRO A 94 3.09 -22.31 -6.39
CA PRO A 94 3.39 -23.57 -7.06
C PRO A 94 3.30 -24.75 -6.08
N ASN A 95 3.43 -25.98 -6.59
CA ASN A 95 3.54 -27.21 -5.79
C ASN A 95 2.43 -27.38 -4.72
N GLN A 96 1.19 -27.05 -5.06
CA GLN A 96 0.04 -27.09 -4.15
C GLN A 96 -0.23 -28.49 -3.56
N GLU A 97 0.07 -29.56 -4.29
CA GLU A 97 -0.06 -30.95 -3.80
C GLU A 97 0.82 -31.17 -2.56
N GLN A 98 2.10 -30.78 -2.66
CA GLN A 98 3.03 -30.85 -1.52
C GLN A 98 2.49 -30.07 -0.31
N MET A 99 1.93 -28.87 -0.53
CA MET A 99 1.36 -28.07 0.55
C MET A 99 0.10 -28.69 1.16
N ARG A 100 -0.68 -29.49 0.41
CA ARG A 100 -1.82 -30.23 0.95
C ARG A 100 -1.39 -31.29 1.96
N GLU A 101 -0.24 -31.91 1.74
CA GLU A 101 0.33 -32.87 2.70
C GLU A 101 0.76 -32.19 4.01
N ASP A 102 1.15 -30.92 3.94
CA ASP A 102 1.63 -30.12 5.07
C ASP A 102 0.51 -29.34 5.79
N LEU A 103 -0.76 -29.60 5.48
CA LEU A 103 -1.88 -28.95 6.16
C LEU A 103 -1.80 -29.19 7.68
N ASN A 104 -2.14 -28.15 8.44
CA ASN A 104 -2.11 -28.08 9.90
C ASN A 104 -0.70 -28.03 10.53
N LEU A 105 0.39 -28.18 9.81
CA LEU A 105 1.72 -27.86 10.34
C LEU A 105 1.86 -26.35 10.60
N PRO A 106 2.66 -25.95 11.61
CA PRO A 106 3.07 -24.55 11.73
C PRO A 106 3.68 -24.05 10.42
N LEU A 107 3.41 -22.81 10.03
CA LEU A 107 3.88 -22.25 8.75
C LEU A 107 5.40 -22.32 8.58
N THR A 108 6.16 -22.29 9.69
CA THR A 108 7.63 -22.50 9.70
C THR A 108 8.05 -23.94 9.41
N LYS A 109 7.14 -24.91 9.50
CA LYS A 109 7.36 -26.33 9.19
C LYS A 109 6.74 -26.78 7.87
N VAL A 110 5.92 -25.93 7.26
CA VAL A 110 5.40 -26.14 5.89
C VAL A 110 6.55 -26.00 4.91
N ARG A 111 6.74 -27.00 4.05
CA ARG A 111 7.79 -26.98 3.01
C ARG A 111 7.56 -25.80 2.06
N ASP A 112 8.64 -25.13 1.70
CA ASP A 112 8.57 -23.99 0.77
C ASP A 112 8.16 -24.47 -0.63
N PRO A 113 6.98 -24.06 -1.15
CA PRO A 113 6.54 -24.48 -2.48
C PRO A 113 7.40 -23.91 -3.62
N PHE A 114 8.20 -22.88 -3.34
CA PHE A 114 9.12 -22.26 -4.31
C PHE A 114 10.51 -22.92 -4.29
N GLY A 115 10.83 -23.69 -3.25
CA GLY A 115 12.11 -24.39 -3.12
C GLY A 115 13.33 -23.49 -2.86
N THR A 116 13.12 -22.29 -2.35
CA THR A 116 14.17 -21.27 -2.16
C THR A 116 14.56 -21.08 -0.69
N HIS A 117 13.72 -21.51 0.25
CA HIS A 117 13.90 -21.37 1.70
C HIS A 117 13.58 -22.69 2.41
N GLU A 118 13.94 -22.78 3.70
CA GLU A 118 13.67 -23.97 4.54
C GLU A 118 12.18 -24.25 4.69
N GLY A 119 11.34 -23.20 4.71
CA GLY A 119 9.91 -23.32 4.88
C GLY A 119 9.14 -22.16 4.24
N PHE A 120 7.84 -22.36 4.15
CA PHE A 120 6.94 -21.38 3.52
C PHE A 120 6.87 -20.05 4.28
N ALA A 121 6.88 -20.10 5.62
CA ALA A 121 6.94 -18.88 6.42
C ALA A 121 8.25 -18.11 6.19
N GLN A 122 9.39 -18.81 6.15
CA GLN A 122 10.71 -18.20 5.92
C GLN A 122 10.76 -17.52 4.55
N HIS A 123 10.20 -18.14 3.50
CA HIS A 123 10.08 -17.53 2.19
C HIS A 123 9.28 -16.21 2.25
N ASN A 124 8.10 -16.24 2.85
CA ASN A 124 7.22 -15.07 2.91
C ASN A 124 7.79 -13.97 3.82
N ASN A 125 8.40 -14.34 4.95
CA ASN A 125 9.07 -13.41 5.86
C ASN A 125 10.24 -12.71 5.17
N ALA A 126 11.08 -13.46 4.43
CA ALA A 126 12.21 -12.90 3.69
C ALA A 126 11.74 -11.90 2.61
N ARG A 127 10.65 -12.22 1.89
CA ARG A 127 10.07 -11.29 0.91
C ARG A 127 9.56 -10.02 1.56
N LEU A 128 8.85 -10.14 2.69
CA LEU A 128 8.37 -8.96 3.42
C LEU A 128 9.54 -8.07 3.86
N CYS A 129 10.55 -8.65 4.49
CA CYS A 129 11.74 -7.90 4.94
C CYS A 129 12.45 -7.20 3.77
N ALA A 130 12.67 -7.90 2.65
CA ALA A 130 13.30 -7.32 1.47
C ALA A 130 12.54 -6.09 0.93
N PHE A 131 11.20 -6.12 0.97
CA PHE A 131 10.40 -4.95 0.61
C PHE A 131 10.54 -3.81 1.62
N LEU A 132 10.41 -4.10 2.91
CA LEU A 132 10.52 -3.08 3.94
C LEU A 132 11.91 -2.40 3.92
N ASP A 133 12.95 -3.20 3.71
CA ASP A 133 14.33 -2.71 3.57
C ASP A 133 14.50 -1.81 2.33
N SER A 134 13.87 -2.18 1.20
CA SER A 134 13.93 -1.37 -0.03
C SER A 134 13.29 0.01 0.11
N PHE A 135 12.36 0.17 1.07
CA PHE A 135 11.75 1.46 1.42
C PHE A 135 12.49 2.20 2.53
N GLY A 136 13.54 1.61 3.10
CA GLY A 136 14.35 2.20 4.17
C GLY A 136 13.61 2.35 5.50
N PHE A 137 12.63 1.47 5.80
CA PHE A 137 11.98 1.47 7.10
C PHE A 137 12.94 0.97 8.19
N ASP A 138 12.89 1.63 9.35
CA ASP A 138 13.58 1.22 10.56
C ASP A 138 12.63 0.39 11.42
N TYR A 139 12.85 -0.92 11.48
CA TYR A 139 12.00 -1.89 12.19
C TYR A 139 12.81 -3.08 12.72
N ASP A 140 12.29 -3.70 13.78
CA ASP A 140 12.72 -5.02 14.23
C ASP A 140 11.75 -6.08 13.67
N PHE A 141 12.26 -7.20 13.15
CA PHE A 141 11.43 -8.32 12.73
C PHE A 141 11.32 -9.33 13.86
N ALA A 142 10.11 -9.88 14.09
CA ALA A 142 9.83 -10.86 15.12
C ALA A 142 9.07 -12.08 14.56
N SER A 143 9.56 -13.28 14.88
CA SER A 143 8.94 -14.56 14.60
C SER A 143 8.12 -15.06 15.78
N ALA A 144 6.84 -15.35 15.61
CA ALA A 144 6.03 -15.97 16.66
C ALA A 144 6.66 -17.30 17.14
N THR A 145 7.15 -18.11 16.21
CA THR A 145 7.82 -19.38 16.53
C THR A 145 9.00 -19.16 17.49
N GLU A 146 9.84 -18.15 17.24
CA GLU A 146 10.96 -17.83 18.12
C GLU A 146 10.50 -17.35 19.49
N TYR A 147 9.50 -16.47 19.55
CA TYR A 147 9.00 -15.93 20.82
C TYR A 147 8.37 -17.00 21.70
N TYR A 148 7.64 -17.95 21.12
CA TYR A 148 7.06 -19.08 21.83
C TYR A 148 8.12 -20.10 22.30
N THR A 149 9.03 -20.49 21.41
CA THR A 149 10.03 -21.55 21.71
C THR A 149 11.18 -21.09 22.60
N SER A 150 11.53 -19.80 22.55
CA SER A 150 12.56 -19.21 23.42
C SER A 150 12.09 -18.91 24.84
N GLY A 151 10.77 -19.02 25.11
CA GLY A 151 10.17 -18.72 26.40
C GLY A 151 9.84 -17.25 26.65
N GLN A 152 9.96 -16.37 25.65
CA GLN A 152 9.63 -14.94 25.82
C GLN A 152 8.16 -14.71 26.18
N PHE A 153 7.28 -15.64 25.82
CA PHE A 153 5.85 -15.58 26.16
C PHE A 153 5.47 -16.42 27.39
N ASP A 154 6.39 -17.20 27.96
CA ASP A 154 6.09 -18.21 29.00
C ASP A 154 5.39 -17.61 30.22
N GLU A 155 5.88 -16.49 30.75
CA GLU A 155 5.26 -15.82 31.89
C GLU A 155 3.78 -15.46 31.60
N MET A 156 3.52 -14.87 30.44
CA MET A 156 2.17 -14.45 30.10
C MET A 156 1.28 -15.62 29.69
N LEU A 157 1.83 -16.72 29.16
CA LEU A 157 1.11 -17.96 28.90
C LEU A 157 0.61 -18.60 30.21
N LEU A 158 1.43 -18.57 31.26
CA LEU A 158 1.01 -19.04 32.60
C LEU A 158 -0.10 -18.17 33.17
N VAL A 159 -0.01 -16.84 33.02
CA VAL A 159 -1.10 -15.92 33.39
C VAL A 159 -2.36 -16.23 32.57
N ALA A 160 -2.24 -16.50 31.29
CA ALA A 160 -3.40 -16.87 30.44
C ALA A 160 -4.04 -18.18 30.90
N LEU A 161 -3.26 -19.14 31.37
CA LEU A 161 -3.78 -20.39 31.96
C LEU A 161 -4.55 -20.12 33.26
N GLU A 162 -4.05 -19.27 34.14
CA GLU A 162 -4.77 -18.82 35.34
C GLU A 162 -6.07 -18.10 35.00
N ARG A 163 -6.07 -17.32 33.92
CA ARG A 163 -7.23 -16.53 33.44
C ARG A 163 -8.07 -17.25 32.39
N PHE A 164 -7.89 -18.55 32.22
CA PHE A 164 -8.55 -19.37 31.20
C PHE A 164 -10.07 -19.14 31.16
N ASP A 165 -10.76 -19.25 32.29
CA ASP A 165 -12.21 -19.10 32.36
C ASP A 165 -12.66 -17.69 31.95
N LYS A 166 -11.87 -16.68 32.32
CA LYS A 166 -12.15 -15.29 31.92
C LYS A 166 -12.01 -15.09 30.42
N ILE A 167 -11.01 -15.72 29.81
CA ILE A 167 -10.82 -15.70 28.34
C ILE A 167 -11.99 -16.42 27.66
N MET A 168 -12.42 -17.57 28.21
CA MET A 168 -13.58 -18.31 27.70
C MET A 168 -14.87 -17.46 27.77
N GLU A 169 -15.14 -16.77 28.89
CA GLU A 169 -16.27 -15.86 29.05
C GLU A 169 -16.30 -14.76 27.98
N ILE A 170 -15.14 -14.27 27.56
CA ILE A 170 -15.02 -13.23 26.52
C ILE A 170 -15.26 -13.84 25.13
N MET A 171 -14.74 -15.03 24.89
CA MET A 171 -14.69 -15.62 23.55
C MET A 171 -15.96 -16.38 23.18
N LEU A 172 -16.51 -17.22 24.08
CA LEU A 172 -17.64 -18.11 23.76
C LEU A 172 -18.86 -17.39 23.18
N PRO A 173 -19.30 -16.23 23.72
CA PRO A 173 -20.49 -15.53 23.18
C PRO A 173 -20.31 -15.05 21.73
N THR A 174 -19.08 -15.02 21.23
CA THR A 174 -18.74 -14.55 19.87
C THR A 174 -18.69 -15.68 18.84
N LEU A 175 -18.91 -16.93 19.28
CA LEU A 175 -18.78 -18.14 18.47
C LEU A 175 -20.14 -18.80 18.25
N GLY A 176 -20.30 -19.45 17.11
CA GLY A 176 -21.47 -20.30 16.85
C GLY A 176 -21.49 -21.55 17.77
N ALA A 177 -22.66 -22.12 17.97
CA ALA A 177 -22.91 -23.21 18.95
C ALA A 177 -21.95 -24.42 18.77
N GLU A 178 -21.69 -24.83 17.54
CA GLU A 178 -20.76 -25.92 17.24
C GLU A 178 -19.30 -25.58 17.68
N ARG A 179 -18.88 -24.37 17.36
CA ARG A 179 -17.51 -23.93 17.70
C ARG A 179 -17.35 -23.69 19.21
N GLN A 180 -18.39 -23.33 19.93
CA GLN A 180 -18.35 -23.18 21.38
C GLN A 180 -17.98 -24.51 22.09
N GLN A 181 -18.39 -25.65 21.55
CA GLN A 181 -18.13 -26.97 22.15
C GLN A 181 -16.65 -27.41 21.98
N THR A 182 -15.97 -26.91 20.94
CA THR A 182 -14.61 -27.33 20.60
C THR A 182 -13.57 -26.25 20.85
N TYR A 183 -13.98 -25.06 21.29
CA TYR A 183 -13.08 -23.94 21.47
C TYR A 183 -12.16 -24.12 22.68
N SER A 184 -10.89 -23.82 22.49
CA SER A 184 -9.91 -23.59 23.56
C SER A 184 -9.07 -22.36 23.19
N PRO A 185 -8.66 -21.52 24.16
CA PRO A 185 -7.69 -20.45 23.90
C PRO A 185 -6.30 -21.00 23.58
N PHE A 186 -6.01 -22.25 23.96
CA PHE A 186 -4.74 -22.92 23.68
C PHE A 186 -4.91 -23.93 22.54
N LEU A 187 -4.00 -23.89 21.58
CA LEU A 187 -3.89 -24.83 20.46
C LEU A 187 -2.64 -25.69 20.70
N PRO A 188 -2.79 -26.94 21.16
CA PRO A 188 -1.64 -27.81 21.36
C PRO A 188 -1.01 -28.16 20.02
N ILE A 189 0.33 -28.30 20.01
CA ILE A 189 1.09 -28.86 18.90
C ILE A 189 1.33 -30.32 19.19
N SER A 190 0.74 -31.18 18.35
CA SER A 190 0.85 -32.64 18.53
C SER A 190 2.31 -33.09 18.54
N PRO A 191 2.76 -33.77 19.59
CA PRO A 191 4.11 -34.36 19.60
C PRO A 191 4.23 -35.53 18.62
N LYS A 192 3.10 -36.09 18.14
CA LYS A 192 3.10 -37.21 17.20
C LYS A 192 3.20 -36.73 15.73
N THR A 193 2.49 -35.68 15.40
CA THR A 193 2.34 -35.23 14.00
C THR A 193 2.95 -33.86 13.73
N GLY A 194 3.23 -33.08 14.77
CA GLY A 194 3.65 -31.68 14.66
C GLY A 194 2.50 -30.71 14.28
N HIS A 195 1.25 -31.20 14.13
CA HIS A 195 0.12 -30.38 13.74
C HIS A 195 -0.35 -29.45 14.86
N VAL A 196 -0.74 -28.25 14.51
CA VAL A 196 -1.44 -27.31 15.41
C VAL A 196 -2.90 -27.72 15.48
N LEU A 197 -3.30 -28.30 16.61
CA LEU A 197 -4.61 -28.91 16.80
C LEU A 197 -5.65 -27.90 17.31
N GLN A 198 -6.86 -27.94 16.74
CA GLN A 198 -8.01 -27.17 17.22
C GLN A 198 -8.96 -28.06 18.02
N VAL A 199 -8.53 -28.42 19.21
CA VAL A 199 -9.24 -29.34 20.12
C VAL A 199 -9.55 -28.66 21.45
N PRO A 200 -10.59 -29.10 22.20
CA PRO A 200 -10.89 -28.55 23.51
C PRO A 200 -9.81 -28.91 24.53
N THR A 201 -9.59 -28.03 25.50
CA THR A 201 -8.84 -28.36 26.71
C THR A 201 -9.72 -29.17 27.65
N LEU A 202 -9.35 -30.40 27.95
CA LEU A 202 -10.10 -31.31 28.83
C LEU A 202 -9.81 -31.02 30.30
N GLU A 203 -8.56 -30.84 30.66
CA GLU A 203 -8.11 -30.58 32.03
C GLU A 203 -7.03 -29.49 32.02
N ARG A 204 -6.93 -28.77 33.14
CA ARG A 204 -5.94 -27.73 33.37
C ARG A 204 -5.25 -27.96 34.70
N ASN A 205 -3.95 -27.80 34.73
CA ASN A 205 -3.17 -27.79 35.97
C ASN A 205 -2.37 -26.49 36.05
N VAL A 206 -2.93 -25.48 36.72
CA VAL A 206 -2.30 -24.18 36.89
C VAL A 206 -0.98 -24.29 37.63
N ALA A 207 -0.88 -25.15 38.67
CA ALA A 207 0.32 -25.28 39.46
C ALA A 207 1.48 -25.89 38.65
N LYS A 208 1.20 -26.76 37.69
CA LYS A 208 2.19 -27.35 36.79
C LYS A 208 2.39 -26.55 35.50
N GLY A 209 1.46 -25.62 35.17
CA GLY A 209 1.47 -24.91 33.92
C GLY A 209 1.13 -25.80 32.72
N THR A 210 0.20 -26.78 32.89
CA THR A 210 -0.12 -27.77 31.84
C THR A 210 -1.59 -27.80 31.50
N ILE A 211 -1.89 -28.30 30.29
CA ILE A 211 -3.22 -28.66 29.82
C ILE A 211 -3.26 -30.10 29.34
N VAL A 212 -4.42 -30.74 29.42
CA VAL A 212 -4.70 -32.05 28.83
C VAL A 212 -5.66 -31.90 27.68
N TYR A 213 -5.37 -32.54 26.59
CA TYR A 213 -6.24 -32.60 25.40
C TYR A 213 -6.28 -34.02 24.83
N GLU A 214 -7.15 -34.26 23.86
CA GLU A 214 -7.27 -35.54 23.17
C GLU A 214 -6.72 -35.43 21.74
N GLU A 215 -5.78 -36.30 21.40
CA GLU A 215 -5.29 -36.47 20.03
C GLU A 215 -6.36 -37.03 19.11
N PRO A 216 -6.24 -36.87 17.78
CA PRO A 216 -7.20 -37.44 16.81
C PRO A 216 -7.36 -38.97 16.91
N ASP A 217 -6.40 -39.69 17.45
CA ASP A 217 -6.45 -41.14 17.69
C ASP A 217 -7.09 -41.52 19.04
N GLY A 218 -7.56 -40.53 19.84
CA GLY A 218 -8.22 -40.72 21.12
C GLY A 218 -7.26 -40.78 22.32
N GLU A 219 -5.95 -40.65 22.14
CA GLU A 219 -5.00 -40.62 23.26
C GLU A 219 -5.06 -39.24 23.97
N ARG A 220 -5.12 -39.27 25.30
CA ARG A 220 -5.03 -38.07 26.13
C ARG A 220 -3.59 -37.72 26.41
N ILE A 221 -3.20 -36.49 26.08
CA ILE A 221 -1.84 -35.99 26.24
C ILE A 221 -1.84 -34.77 27.16
N GLU A 222 -0.94 -34.75 28.15
CA GLU A 222 -0.65 -33.56 28.96
C GLU A 222 0.58 -32.86 28.39
N VAL A 223 0.44 -31.52 28.12
CA VAL A 223 1.55 -30.68 27.64
C VAL A 223 1.64 -29.40 28.44
N PRO A 224 2.87 -28.85 28.62
CA PRO A 224 3.01 -27.50 29.17
C PRO A 224 2.45 -26.45 28.21
N VAL A 225 1.95 -25.37 28.76
CA VAL A 225 1.51 -24.21 27.92
C VAL A 225 2.70 -23.34 27.46
N THR A 226 3.89 -23.62 27.97
CA THR A 226 5.16 -22.89 27.75
C THR A 226 6.07 -23.60 26.75
N GLY A 227 7.17 -22.94 26.35
CA GLY A 227 8.23 -23.55 25.54
C GLY A 227 7.83 -23.94 24.11
N GLY A 228 6.78 -23.40 23.58
CA GLY A 228 6.32 -23.68 22.22
C GLY A 228 5.55 -24.99 22.03
N HIS A 229 5.12 -25.66 23.13
CA HIS A 229 4.27 -26.85 23.06
C HIS A 229 2.81 -26.53 22.71
N VAL A 230 2.39 -25.29 22.91
CA VAL A 230 1.09 -24.76 22.48
C VAL A 230 1.27 -23.41 21.78
N LYS A 231 0.32 -23.07 20.96
CA LYS A 231 0.11 -21.71 20.45
C LYS A 231 -1.26 -21.24 20.91
N MET A 232 -1.42 -19.96 21.20
CA MET A 232 -2.76 -19.45 21.50
C MET A 232 -3.61 -19.29 20.23
N GLN A 233 -4.93 -19.38 20.39
CA GLN A 233 -5.90 -19.08 19.37
C GLN A 233 -5.84 -17.60 19.00
N TRP A 234 -6.14 -17.25 17.75
CA TRP A 234 -5.94 -15.93 17.11
C TRP A 234 -6.16 -14.70 18.02
N LYS A 235 -7.35 -14.50 18.59
CA LYS A 235 -7.63 -13.29 19.38
C LYS A 235 -6.97 -13.29 20.76
N PRO A 236 -6.96 -14.39 21.50
CA PRO A 236 -6.12 -14.54 22.70
C PRO A 236 -4.62 -14.38 22.43
N ASP A 237 -4.12 -14.87 21.30
CA ASP A 237 -2.72 -14.70 20.89
C ASP A 237 -2.35 -13.22 20.68
N TRP A 238 -3.21 -12.49 20.00
CA TRP A 238 -3.02 -11.06 19.79
C TRP A 238 -2.96 -10.29 21.11
N ALA A 239 -3.87 -10.62 22.05
CA ALA A 239 -3.87 -10.06 23.39
C ALA A 239 -2.64 -10.47 24.20
N LEU A 240 -2.18 -11.72 24.07
CA LEU A 240 -0.96 -12.23 24.68
C LEU A 240 0.25 -11.38 24.27
N ARG A 241 0.42 -11.12 22.97
CA ARG A 241 1.51 -10.28 22.45
C ARG A 241 1.47 -8.88 23.05
N TRP A 242 0.29 -8.24 23.01
CA TRP A 242 0.11 -6.91 23.59
C TRP A 242 0.52 -6.89 25.07
N ALA A 243 0.10 -7.90 25.81
CA ALA A 243 0.37 -7.99 27.24
C ALA A 243 1.83 -8.31 27.54
N ALA A 244 2.43 -9.26 26.84
CA ALA A 244 3.79 -9.72 27.06
C ALA A 244 4.85 -8.69 26.65
N LEU A 245 4.62 -8.01 25.52
CA LEU A 245 5.57 -7.06 24.94
C LEU A 245 5.30 -5.61 25.40
N GLY A 246 4.12 -5.36 25.99
CA GLY A 246 3.71 -4.03 26.35
C GLY A 246 3.54 -3.12 25.13
N VAL A 247 2.84 -3.59 24.10
CA VAL A 247 2.61 -2.82 22.87
C VAL A 247 1.82 -1.55 23.17
N ASP A 248 2.27 -0.42 22.66
CA ASP A 248 1.65 0.88 22.91
C ASP A 248 0.73 1.34 21.78
N TYR A 249 1.05 0.92 20.57
CA TYR A 249 0.27 1.26 19.38
C TYR A 249 0.29 0.14 18.35
N GLU A 250 -0.88 -0.22 17.84
CA GLU A 250 -1.04 -1.12 16.70
C GLU A 250 -2.30 -0.77 15.92
N MET A 251 -2.18 -0.54 14.60
CA MET A 251 -3.34 -0.32 13.75
C MET A 251 -3.77 -1.62 13.07
N SER A 252 -5.03 -1.65 12.61
CA SER A 252 -5.57 -2.82 11.94
C SER A 252 -6.62 -2.45 10.90
N GLY A 253 -6.87 -3.35 9.95
CA GLY A 253 -7.95 -3.22 9.01
C GLY A 253 -9.32 -3.22 9.69
N LYS A 254 -10.28 -2.53 9.10
CA LYS A 254 -11.67 -2.43 9.56
C LYS A 254 -12.34 -3.80 9.79
N ASP A 255 -11.95 -4.81 9.03
CA ASP A 255 -12.45 -6.18 9.17
C ASP A 255 -12.04 -6.85 10.49
N LEU A 256 -11.08 -6.29 11.22
CA LEU A 256 -10.61 -6.77 12.51
C LEU A 256 -11.18 -6.01 13.72
N ILE A 257 -12.10 -5.06 13.53
CA ILE A 257 -12.66 -4.24 14.64
C ILE A 257 -13.19 -5.10 15.79
N ASP A 258 -13.95 -6.15 15.49
CA ASP A 258 -14.46 -7.05 16.53
C ASP A 258 -13.34 -7.87 17.19
N SER A 259 -12.30 -8.24 16.42
CA SER A 259 -11.12 -8.92 16.96
C SER A 259 -10.34 -8.01 17.90
N VAL A 260 -10.13 -6.74 17.52
CA VAL A 260 -9.51 -5.73 18.40
C VAL A 260 -10.29 -5.57 19.70
N ARG A 261 -11.62 -5.46 19.64
CA ARG A 261 -12.47 -5.34 20.84
C ARG A 261 -12.31 -6.52 21.78
N GLN A 262 -12.29 -7.74 21.25
CA GLN A 262 -12.13 -8.96 22.04
C GLN A 262 -10.72 -9.07 22.61
N SER A 263 -9.68 -8.86 21.80
CA SER A 263 -8.28 -8.87 22.24
C SER A 263 -8.02 -7.80 23.29
N THR A 264 -8.63 -6.62 23.18
CA THR A 264 -8.57 -5.55 24.20
C THR A 264 -9.09 -6.05 25.55
N ARG A 265 -10.26 -6.70 25.57
CA ARG A 265 -10.86 -7.27 26.81
C ARG A 265 -10.00 -8.39 27.39
N ILE A 266 -9.40 -9.22 26.53
CA ILE A 266 -8.51 -10.30 26.97
C ILE A 266 -7.21 -9.70 27.53
N CYS A 267 -6.59 -8.72 26.88
CA CYS A 267 -5.39 -8.04 27.39
C CYS A 267 -5.64 -7.46 28.79
N GLN A 268 -6.79 -6.82 29.00
CA GLN A 268 -7.20 -6.33 30.31
C GLN A 268 -7.39 -7.47 31.33
N ALA A 269 -7.97 -8.60 30.92
CA ALA A 269 -8.12 -9.80 31.76
C ALA A 269 -6.75 -10.41 32.15
N LEU A 270 -5.74 -10.27 31.28
CA LEU A 270 -4.34 -10.61 31.56
C LEU A 270 -3.64 -9.59 32.48
N GLY A 271 -4.33 -8.55 32.91
CA GLY A 271 -3.80 -7.52 33.83
C GLY A 271 -2.91 -6.45 33.18
N LYS A 272 -2.99 -6.29 31.85
CA LYS A 272 -2.18 -5.33 31.10
C LYS A 272 -3.04 -4.30 30.36
N LEU A 273 -2.44 -3.16 30.06
CA LEU A 273 -3.07 -2.09 29.30
C LEU A 273 -2.97 -2.41 27.79
N PRO A 274 -4.10 -2.46 27.06
CA PRO A 274 -4.08 -2.67 25.61
C PRO A 274 -3.50 -1.45 24.88
N PRO A 275 -3.00 -1.62 23.62
CA PRO A 275 -2.47 -0.51 22.83
C PRO A 275 -3.55 0.49 22.41
N GLU A 276 -3.13 1.73 22.10
CA GLU A 276 -3.92 2.61 21.24
C GLU A 276 -4.02 2.01 19.84
N SER A 277 -5.17 2.19 19.20
CA SER A 277 -5.41 1.57 17.90
C SER A 277 -6.12 2.52 16.93
N LEU A 278 -5.77 2.40 15.65
CA LEU A 278 -6.49 3.00 14.52
C LEU A 278 -7.03 1.89 13.62
N SER A 279 -8.33 1.90 13.35
CA SER A 279 -8.91 1.06 12.30
C SER A 279 -8.89 1.81 10.98
N TYR A 280 -8.24 1.24 9.97
CA TYR A 280 -8.20 1.79 8.62
C TYR A 280 -9.12 1.03 7.66
N GLU A 281 -9.60 1.72 6.63
CA GLU A 281 -10.41 1.12 5.57
C GLU A 281 -9.58 0.25 4.64
N LEU A 282 -10.24 -0.76 4.09
CA LEU A 282 -9.61 -1.69 3.17
C LEU A 282 -9.62 -1.14 1.75
N PHE A 283 -8.71 -1.67 0.93
CA PHE A 283 -8.68 -1.37 -0.49
C PHE A 283 -9.65 -2.25 -1.27
N ASN A 284 -10.22 -1.67 -2.32
CA ASN A 284 -11.05 -2.36 -3.29
C ASN A 284 -10.28 -2.52 -4.61
N ASP A 285 -10.60 -3.58 -5.34
CA ASP A 285 -10.08 -3.81 -6.70
C ASP A 285 -10.76 -2.90 -7.74
N GLU A 286 -10.47 -3.12 -9.01
CA GLU A 286 -11.03 -2.37 -10.13
C GLU A 286 -12.57 -2.42 -10.20
N LEU A 287 -13.17 -3.52 -9.74
CA LEU A 287 -14.61 -3.74 -9.71
C LEU A 287 -15.29 -3.27 -8.41
N GLY A 288 -14.53 -2.64 -7.51
CA GLY A 288 -15.03 -2.19 -6.20
C GLY A 288 -15.19 -3.32 -5.18
N GLN A 289 -14.63 -4.53 -5.44
CA GLN A 289 -14.64 -5.63 -4.50
C GLN A 289 -13.44 -5.56 -3.56
N LYS A 290 -13.61 -6.03 -2.32
CA LYS A 290 -12.52 -6.11 -1.34
C LYS A 290 -11.35 -6.91 -1.90
N ILE A 291 -10.15 -6.33 -1.86
CA ILE A 291 -8.90 -7.03 -2.14
C ILE A 291 -8.62 -8.05 -1.03
N SER A 292 -8.31 -9.28 -1.41
CA SER A 292 -7.95 -10.34 -0.47
C SER A 292 -6.81 -11.23 -0.98
N LYS A 293 -5.95 -11.68 -0.06
CA LYS A 293 -4.83 -12.59 -0.35
C LYS A 293 -5.28 -13.87 -1.07
N SER A 294 -6.44 -14.42 -0.67
CA SER A 294 -6.94 -15.68 -1.22
C SER A 294 -7.50 -15.57 -2.63
N LYS A 295 -7.95 -14.38 -3.04
CA LYS A 295 -8.47 -14.12 -4.40
C LYS A 295 -7.37 -13.73 -5.37
N GLY A 296 -6.23 -13.19 -4.89
CA GLY A 296 -5.17 -12.65 -5.73
C GLY A 296 -5.61 -11.45 -6.56
N ASN A 297 -6.74 -10.80 -6.18
CA ASN A 297 -7.25 -9.62 -6.83
C ASN A 297 -6.64 -8.39 -6.14
N GLY A 298 -5.81 -7.68 -6.80
CA GLY A 298 -5.23 -6.46 -6.25
C GLY A 298 -3.82 -6.24 -6.76
N LEU A 299 -3.39 -5.00 -6.66
CA LEU A 299 -2.08 -4.57 -7.07
C LEU A 299 -1.04 -5.02 -6.04
N SER A 300 0.03 -5.67 -6.49
CA SER A 300 1.18 -5.98 -5.65
C SER A 300 2.11 -4.77 -5.53
N MET A 301 3.05 -4.83 -4.58
CA MET A 301 4.07 -3.78 -4.45
C MET A 301 5.00 -3.75 -5.67
N GLU A 302 5.42 -4.92 -6.15
CA GLU A 302 6.26 -5.05 -7.35
C GLU A 302 5.59 -4.45 -8.57
N GLU A 303 4.29 -4.67 -8.73
CA GLU A 303 3.51 -4.09 -9.82
C GLU A 303 3.44 -2.57 -9.72
N TRP A 304 3.24 -2.01 -8.50
CA TRP A 304 3.31 -0.55 -8.32
C TRP A 304 4.69 0.00 -8.70
N LEU A 305 5.75 -0.60 -8.15
CA LEU A 305 7.13 -0.16 -8.36
C LEU A 305 7.62 -0.32 -9.81
N ARG A 306 6.92 -1.11 -10.62
CA ARG A 306 7.16 -1.18 -12.07
C ARG A 306 6.79 0.11 -12.79
N TYR A 307 5.83 0.88 -12.24
CA TYR A 307 5.24 2.05 -12.92
C TYR A 307 5.38 3.36 -12.17
N ALA A 308 5.89 3.33 -10.93
CA ALA A 308 6.05 4.53 -10.12
C ALA A 308 7.09 4.35 -9.01
N ALA A 309 7.65 5.45 -8.54
CA ALA A 309 8.59 5.48 -7.43
C ALA A 309 7.93 5.10 -6.08
N PRO A 310 8.72 4.55 -5.11
CA PRO A 310 8.22 4.12 -3.81
C PRO A 310 7.46 5.19 -3.02
N GLU A 311 7.92 6.43 -3.10
CA GLU A 311 7.35 7.56 -2.36
C GLU A 311 5.91 7.85 -2.76
N SER A 312 5.57 7.62 -4.05
CA SER A 312 4.20 7.77 -4.55
C SER A 312 3.25 6.73 -3.93
N LEU A 313 3.74 5.52 -3.62
CA LEU A 313 2.98 4.50 -2.91
C LEU A 313 2.80 4.90 -1.44
N SER A 314 3.87 5.36 -0.77
CA SER A 314 3.80 5.85 0.60
C SER A 314 2.83 7.04 0.72
N TYR A 315 2.85 7.95 -0.27
CA TYR A 315 1.89 9.04 -0.38
C TYR A 315 0.45 8.52 -0.50
N PHE A 316 0.20 7.55 -1.39
CA PHE A 316 -1.11 6.93 -1.54
C PHE A 316 -1.60 6.27 -0.24
N MET A 317 -0.70 5.62 0.52
CA MET A 317 -1.02 5.03 1.82
C MET A 317 -1.37 6.07 2.88
N TYR A 318 -0.72 7.25 2.86
CA TYR A 318 -1.05 8.35 3.76
C TYR A 318 -2.48 8.86 3.57
N LEU A 319 -2.95 8.94 2.31
CA LEU A 319 -4.22 9.59 1.99
C LEU A 319 -5.42 8.89 2.64
N LYS A 320 -6.21 9.63 3.41
CA LYS A 320 -7.54 9.24 3.93
C LYS A 320 -7.62 7.77 4.43
N PRO A 321 -6.87 7.38 5.47
CA PRO A 321 -6.81 5.98 5.91
C PRO A 321 -8.17 5.41 6.34
N LYS A 322 -9.12 6.25 6.75
CA LYS A 322 -10.48 5.87 7.18
C LYS A 322 -11.51 5.85 6.03
N THR A 323 -11.07 5.97 4.78
CA THR A 323 -11.95 5.95 3.59
C THR A 323 -11.55 4.81 2.68
N ALA A 324 -12.51 3.98 2.27
CA ALA A 324 -12.28 2.94 1.29
C ALA A 324 -11.81 3.55 -0.03
N LYS A 325 -10.75 2.99 -0.59
CA LYS A 325 -10.15 3.46 -1.85
C LYS A 325 -9.96 2.29 -2.80
N ARG A 326 -10.13 2.58 -4.09
CA ARG A 326 -9.73 1.65 -5.13
C ARG A 326 -8.21 1.64 -5.24
N LEU A 327 -7.63 0.46 -5.35
CA LEU A 327 -6.21 0.23 -5.56
C LEU A 327 -6.04 -0.65 -6.80
N TYR A 328 -5.88 -0.01 -7.93
CA TYR A 328 -5.65 -0.60 -9.22
C TYR A 328 -4.67 0.28 -10.03
N PHE A 329 -4.20 -0.18 -11.16
CA PHE A 329 -3.17 0.53 -11.93
C PHE A 329 -3.56 1.96 -12.32
N ASP A 330 -4.84 2.22 -12.57
CA ASP A 330 -5.35 3.53 -12.97
C ASP A 330 -5.20 4.65 -11.93
N VAL A 331 -4.95 4.31 -10.66
CA VAL A 331 -4.70 5.32 -9.61
C VAL A 331 -3.26 5.83 -9.59
N ILE A 332 -2.32 5.10 -10.23
CA ILE A 332 -0.87 5.40 -10.16
C ILE A 332 -0.55 6.78 -10.76
N PRO A 333 -0.98 7.13 -11.98
CA PRO A 333 -0.64 8.43 -12.57
C PRO A 333 -1.07 9.61 -11.70
N LYS A 334 -2.27 9.53 -11.14
CA LYS A 334 -2.79 10.55 -10.25
C LYS A 334 -2.01 10.64 -8.93
N ALA A 335 -1.66 9.50 -8.34
CA ALA A 335 -0.87 9.46 -7.10
C ALA A 335 0.51 10.08 -7.29
N VAL A 336 1.16 9.84 -8.43
CA VAL A 336 2.46 10.43 -8.78
C VAL A 336 2.33 11.94 -8.95
N ASP A 337 1.35 12.42 -9.72
CA ASP A 337 1.18 13.85 -9.96
C ASP A 337 0.82 14.62 -8.68
N GLU A 338 -0.08 14.09 -7.85
CA GLU A 338 -0.44 14.69 -6.57
C GLU A 338 0.74 14.72 -5.59
N TYR A 339 1.53 13.64 -5.51
CA TYR A 339 2.73 13.60 -4.70
C TYR A 339 3.72 14.70 -5.10
N HIS A 340 4.06 14.82 -6.38
CA HIS A 340 4.96 15.87 -6.87
C HIS A 340 4.38 17.28 -6.75
N GLN A 341 3.06 17.44 -6.82
CA GLN A 341 2.39 18.71 -6.54
C GLN A 341 2.61 19.14 -5.09
N GLN A 342 2.48 18.20 -4.14
CA GLN A 342 2.73 18.48 -2.72
C GLN A 342 4.20 18.79 -2.44
N LEU A 343 5.14 18.08 -3.10
CA LEU A 343 6.56 18.37 -3.01
C LEU A 343 6.89 19.79 -3.47
N ARG A 344 6.36 20.22 -4.62
CA ARG A 344 6.60 21.58 -5.14
C ARG A 344 6.02 22.67 -4.24
N ALA A 345 4.89 22.41 -3.60
CA ALA A 345 4.27 23.37 -2.70
C ALA A 345 4.99 23.49 -1.34
N TYR A 346 5.70 22.45 -0.92
CA TYR A 346 6.26 22.31 0.43
C TYR A 346 7.24 23.43 0.82
N PRO A 347 8.22 23.86 -0.01
CA PRO A 347 9.19 24.91 0.35
C PRO A 347 8.56 26.27 0.63
N ASP A 348 7.44 26.61 0.01
CA ASP A 348 6.75 27.89 0.13
C ASP A 348 5.75 27.93 1.31
N GLN A 349 5.58 26.81 2.01
CA GLN A 349 4.64 26.67 3.12
C GLN A 349 5.26 27.12 4.45
N ASP A 350 4.43 27.71 5.33
CA ASP A 350 4.82 27.91 6.72
C ASP A 350 4.92 26.58 7.49
N VAL A 351 5.53 26.60 8.68
CA VAL A 351 5.75 25.39 9.49
C VAL A 351 4.45 24.62 9.79
N THR A 352 3.34 25.33 10.02
CA THR A 352 2.04 24.69 10.29
C THR A 352 1.50 23.98 9.03
N GLN A 353 1.64 24.62 7.88
CA GLN A 353 1.25 24.03 6.61
C GLN A 353 2.13 22.82 6.26
N GLN A 354 3.45 22.93 6.49
CA GLN A 354 4.39 21.82 6.29
C GLN A 354 4.03 20.60 7.15
N MET A 355 3.71 20.80 8.44
CA MET A 355 3.27 19.71 9.33
C MET A 355 1.98 19.02 8.86
N ASN A 356 1.14 19.70 8.10
CA ASN A 356 -0.10 19.15 7.55
C ASN A 356 0.08 18.61 6.12
N ASN A 357 1.23 18.85 5.48
CA ASN A 357 1.50 18.35 4.13
C ASN A 357 1.83 16.84 4.15
N PRO A 358 1.17 16.00 3.32
CA PRO A 358 1.44 14.57 3.24
C PRO A 358 2.91 14.20 3.04
N VAL A 359 3.66 14.95 2.22
CA VAL A 359 5.07 14.63 1.92
C VAL A 359 5.98 14.75 3.14
N PHE A 360 5.64 15.61 4.10
CA PHE A 360 6.34 15.67 5.39
C PHE A 360 6.32 14.29 6.08
N HIS A 361 5.18 13.64 6.12
CA HIS A 361 5.00 12.33 6.77
C HIS A 361 5.61 11.19 5.95
N VAL A 362 5.57 11.27 4.63
CA VAL A 362 6.22 10.31 3.73
C VAL A 362 7.73 10.29 3.96
N HIS A 363 8.34 11.47 4.06
CA HIS A 363 9.79 11.62 4.18
C HIS A 363 10.30 11.77 5.63
N GLY A 364 9.39 11.76 6.62
CA GLY A 364 9.78 11.93 8.03
C GLY A 364 10.42 13.28 8.33
N GLY A 365 10.05 14.32 7.56
CA GLY A 365 10.54 15.70 7.73
C GLY A 365 11.73 16.07 6.83
N ASP A 366 12.46 15.12 6.27
CA ASP A 366 13.54 15.36 5.30
C ASP A 366 12.99 15.33 3.87
N VAL A 367 12.21 16.37 3.53
CA VAL A 367 11.45 16.45 2.29
C VAL A 367 12.36 16.89 1.14
N PRO A 368 12.53 16.07 0.09
CA PRO A 368 13.35 16.41 -1.07
C PRO A 368 12.70 17.49 -1.93
N GLU A 369 13.52 18.18 -2.70
CA GLU A 369 13.06 19.11 -3.73
C GLU A 369 12.55 18.34 -4.95
N SER A 370 11.36 18.68 -5.45
CA SER A 370 10.86 18.13 -6.72
C SER A 370 11.47 18.85 -7.90
N ARG A 371 12.09 18.09 -8.80
CA ARG A 371 12.61 18.56 -10.09
C ARG A 371 11.77 18.11 -11.28
N MET A 372 10.53 17.73 -11.03
CA MET A 372 9.55 17.39 -12.06
C MET A 372 9.06 18.66 -12.77
N VAL A 373 9.67 19.02 -13.89
CA VAL A 373 9.25 20.15 -14.74
C VAL A 373 8.05 19.79 -15.63
N VAL A 374 7.76 18.49 -15.79
CA VAL A 374 6.64 17.95 -16.56
C VAL A 374 5.85 16.98 -15.69
N PRO A 375 4.53 17.14 -15.52
CA PRO A 375 3.69 16.17 -14.78
C PRO A 375 3.74 14.78 -15.42
N PHE A 376 3.54 13.74 -14.61
CA PHE A 376 3.53 12.34 -15.07
C PHE A 376 2.42 12.09 -16.11
N SER A 377 1.23 12.62 -15.87
CA SER A 377 0.12 12.58 -16.83
C SER A 377 0.46 13.20 -18.19
N MET A 378 1.30 14.25 -18.18
CA MET A 378 1.78 14.87 -19.41
C MET A 378 2.81 13.99 -20.13
N LEU A 379 3.70 13.31 -19.37
CA LEU A 379 4.65 12.34 -19.94
C LEU A 379 3.91 11.16 -20.60
N LEU A 380 2.81 10.70 -20.02
CA LEU A 380 1.96 9.66 -20.62
C LEU A 380 1.37 10.10 -21.97
N ASN A 381 0.88 11.34 -22.03
CA ASN A 381 0.36 11.88 -23.28
C ASN A 381 1.47 12.07 -24.32
N LEU A 382 2.62 12.52 -23.90
CA LEU A 382 3.79 12.66 -24.77
C LEU A 382 4.24 11.30 -25.31
N ALA A 383 4.36 10.28 -24.46
CA ALA A 383 4.67 8.92 -24.86
C ALA A 383 3.68 8.40 -25.91
N SER A 384 2.40 8.74 -25.72
CA SER A 384 1.33 8.37 -26.62
C SER A 384 1.49 8.94 -28.04
N VAL A 385 1.70 10.26 -28.16
CA VAL A 385 1.74 10.91 -29.48
C VAL A 385 3.08 10.75 -30.18
N ALA A 386 4.16 10.60 -29.39
CA ALA A 386 5.49 10.31 -29.91
C ALA A 386 5.69 8.85 -30.30
N GLY A 387 4.75 7.95 -29.90
CA GLY A 387 4.92 6.50 -30.07
C GLY A 387 6.16 5.98 -29.34
N ALA A 388 6.44 6.53 -28.15
CA ALA A 388 7.71 6.31 -27.46
C ALA A 388 7.85 4.85 -27.01
N GLU A 389 8.92 4.19 -27.44
CA GLU A 389 9.32 2.86 -26.99
C GLU A 389 10.35 2.90 -25.85
N ASP A 390 11.01 4.05 -25.68
CA ASP A 390 12.01 4.32 -24.65
C ASP A 390 11.91 5.75 -24.10
N LYS A 391 12.58 6.00 -22.97
CA LYS A 391 12.62 7.33 -22.35
C LYS A 391 13.42 8.38 -23.12
N ASP A 392 14.38 7.96 -23.96
CA ASP A 392 15.23 8.89 -24.72
C ASP A 392 14.39 9.66 -25.74
N THR A 393 13.38 9.01 -26.31
CA THR A 393 12.38 9.67 -27.16
C THR A 393 11.66 10.79 -26.41
N LEU A 394 11.25 10.58 -25.15
CA LEU A 394 10.62 11.61 -24.32
C LEU A 394 11.60 12.75 -24.00
N TRP A 395 12.84 12.40 -23.69
CA TRP A 395 13.89 13.40 -23.41
C TRP A 395 14.20 14.30 -24.60
N GLY A 396 14.02 13.82 -25.82
CA GLY A 396 14.12 14.65 -27.03
C GLY A 396 13.14 15.83 -27.03
N PHE A 397 11.93 15.64 -26.49
CA PHE A 397 10.93 16.70 -26.31
C PHE A 397 11.16 17.51 -25.04
N ILE A 398 11.46 16.86 -23.92
CA ILE A 398 11.69 17.53 -22.62
C ILE A 398 12.81 18.57 -22.73
N ARG A 399 13.93 18.25 -23.38
CA ARG A 399 15.07 19.18 -23.57
C ARG A 399 14.72 20.41 -24.39
N ARG A 400 13.76 20.31 -25.31
CA ARG A 400 13.28 21.48 -26.07
C ARG A 400 12.39 22.37 -25.21
N TYR A 401 11.60 21.77 -24.33
CA TYR A 401 10.70 22.46 -23.41
C TYR A 401 11.43 23.06 -22.21
N ALA A 402 12.37 22.34 -21.64
CA ALA A 402 13.20 22.72 -20.49
C ALA A 402 14.69 22.46 -20.82
N PRO A 403 15.38 23.40 -21.50
CA PRO A 403 16.75 23.19 -21.99
C PRO A 403 17.78 22.89 -20.91
N ASP A 404 17.54 23.37 -19.67
CA ASP A 404 18.45 23.18 -18.54
C ASP A 404 18.23 21.81 -17.83
N ALA A 405 17.18 21.06 -18.21
CA ALA A 405 16.89 19.76 -17.63
C ALA A 405 17.72 18.66 -18.31
N THR A 406 18.35 17.82 -17.48
CA THR A 406 19.05 16.60 -17.93
C THR A 406 18.68 15.41 -17.03
N PRO A 407 18.86 14.16 -17.49
CA PRO A 407 18.64 12.99 -16.65
C PRO A 407 19.41 13.02 -15.31
N GLU A 408 20.63 13.57 -15.32
CA GLU A 408 21.50 13.64 -14.15
C GLU A 408 21.03 14.70 -13.13
N THR A 409 20.55 15.84 -13.62
CA THR A 409 20.09 16.94 -12.77
C THR A 409 18.63 16.79 -12.35
N HIS A 410 17.84 15.96 -13.05
CA HIS A 410 16.40 15.74 -12.86
C HIS A 410 16.10 14.23 -12.76
N ALA A 411 16.73 13.55 -11.80
CA ALA A 411 16.63 12.09 -11.66
C ALA A 411 15.20 11.59 -11.41
N ASP A 412 14.37 12.38 -10.72
CA ASP A 412 12.95 12.10 -10.52
C ASP A 412 12.17 12.16 -11.85
N LEU A 413 12.47 13.13 -12.71
CA LEU A 413 11.90 13.24 -14.05
C LEU A 413 12.37 12.12 -14.97
N ASP A 414 13.66 11.73 -14.89
CA ASP A 414 14.22 10.62 -15.67
C ASP A 414 13.54 9.29 -15.33
N GLY A 415 13.40 9.00 -14.04
CA GLY A 415 12.64 7.84 -13.57
C GLY A 415 11.17 7.88 -14.00
N ALA A 416 10.53 9.05 -13.88
CA ALA A 416 9.13 9.22 -14.29
C ALA A 416 8.95 9.02 -15.81
N ALA A 417 9.90 9.46 -16.64
CA ALA A 417 9.86 9.24 -18.08
C ALA A 417 9.92 7.73 -18.42
N GLU A 418 10.77 6.97 -17.75
CA GLU A 418 10.85 5.51 -17.91
C GLU A 418 9.55 4.82 -17.49
N PHE A 419 8.99 5.19 -16.33
CA PHE A 419 7.72 4.67 -15.85
C PHE A 419 6.56 5.03 -16.80
N ALA A 420 6.55 6.25 -17.34
CA ALA A 420 5.51 6.69 -18.26
C ALA A 420 5.51 5.85 -19.55
N VAL A 421 6.67 5.53 -20.11
CA VAL A 421 6.79 4.66 -21.30
C VAL A 421 6.24 3.26 -20.99
N ARG A 422 6.63 2.66 -19.85
CA ARG A 422 6.12 1.33 -19.44
C ARG A 422 4.62 1.35 -19.25
N TYR A 423 4.11 2.31 -18.47
CA TYR A 423 2.67 2.43 -18.21
C TYR A 423 1.88 2.65 -19.49
N TYR A 424 2.37 3.51 -20.39
CA TYR A 424 1.76 3.76 -21.68
C TYR A 424 1.63 2.48 -22.51
N ASN A 425 2.73 1.73 -22.67
CA ASN A 425 2.73 0.53 -23.48
C ASN A 425 1.85 -0.60 -22.92
N ASP A 426 1.84 -0.75 -21.58
CA ASP A 426 1.11 -1.84 -20.91
C ASP A 426 -0.40 -1.54 -20.76
N PHE A 427 -0.80 -0.29 -20.49
CA PHE A 427 -2.19 0.05 -20.13
C PHE A 427 -2.85 1.07 -21.06
N VAL A 428 -2.13 2.09 -21.54
CA VAL A 428 -2.78 3.18 -22.28
C VAL A 428 -2.92 2.85 -23.76
N LYS A 429 -1.83 2.39 -24.38
CA LYS A 429 -1.81 2.10 -25.81
C LYS A 429 -2.86 1.08 -26.25
N PRO A 430 -3.11 -0.02 -25.48
CA PRO A 430 -4.13 -1.02 -25.86
C PRO A 430 -5.57 -0.50 -25.78
N GLU A 431 -5.85 0.46 -24.88
CA GLU A 431 -7.21 0.94 -24.60
C GLU A 431 -7.58 2.20 -25.38
N LYS A 432 -6.69 2.71 -26.23
CA LYS A 432 -6.97 3.89 -27.03
C LYS A 432 -8.13 3.67 -28.00
N THR A 433 -8.95 4.70 -28.14
CA THR A 433 -10.08 4.70 -29.06
C THR A 433 -10.10 6.02 -29.84
N TYR A 434 -9.57 5.99 -31.04
CA TYR A 434 -9.61 7.12 -31.95
C TYR A 434 -10.93 7.15 -32.74
N ARG A 435 -11.43 8.34 -33.03
CA ARG A 435 -12.57 8.53 -33.93
C ARG A 435 -12.30 9.64 -34.95
N ALA A 436 -13.04 9.62 -36.01
CA ALA A 436 -13.03 10.71 -36.97
C ALA A 436 -13.69 11.97 -36.36
N PRO A 437 -13.24 13.19 -36.72
CA PRO A 437 -13.90 14.42 -36.34
C PRO A 437 -15.25 14.58 -37.09
N THR A 438 -16.23 15.17 -36.41
CA THR A 438 -17.44 15.73 -37.09
C THR A 438 -17.06 16.94 -37.95
N ASP A 439 -18.00 17.40 -38.80
CA ASP A 439 -17.72 18.57 -39.67
C ASP A 439 -17.33 19.79 -38.85
N LEU A 440 -18.05 20.06 -37.76
CA LEU A 440 -17.76 21.21 -36.86
C LEU A 440 -16.39 21.06 -36.17
N GLU A 441 -16.06 19.87 -35.70
CA GLU A 441 -14.76 19.57 -35.07
C GLU A 441 -13.62 19.67 -36.10
N ARG A 442 -13.88 19.25 -37.36
CA ARG A 442 -12.95 19.40 -38.47
C ARG A 442 -12.60 20.87 -38.71
N GLU A 443 -13.60 21.73 -38.82
CA GLU A 443 -13.40 23.18 -39.00
C GLU A 443 -12.56 23.77 -37.85
N ALA A 444 -12.82 23.38 -36.60
CA ALA A 444 -12.08 23.89 -35.46
C ALA A 444 -10.62 23.36 -35.43
N LEU A 445 -10.41 22.09 -35.81
CA LEU A 445 -9.07 21.50 -35.93
C LEU A 445 -8.28 22.14 -37.06
N GLU A 446 -8.89 22.41 -38.19
CA GLU A 446 -8.26 23.15 -39.31
C GLU A 446 -7.89 24.56 -38.89
N ALA A 447 -8.79 25.29 -38.18
CA ALA A 447 -8.50 26.62 -37.64
C ALA A 447 -7.32 26.55 -36.63
N LEU A 448 -7.26 25.55 -35.79
CA LEU A 448 -6.12 25.37 -34.85
C LEU A 448 -4.83 25.07 -35.61
N ARG A 449 -4.83 24.19 -36.60
CA ARG A 449 -3.67 23.90 -37.46
C ARG A 449 -3.16 25.14 -38.15
N ASP A 450 -4.07 25.93 -38.73
CA ASP A 450 -3.74 27.14 -39.47
C ASP A 450 -3.25 28.25 -38.52
N GLY A 451 -3.84 28.38 -37.32
CA GLY A 451 -3.35 29.25 -36.26
C GLY A 451 -1.96 28.89 -35.79
N LEU A 452 -1.67 27.59 -35.60
CA LEU A 452 -0.32 27.11 -35.27
C LEU A 452 0.65 27.28 -36.45
N THR A 453 0.19 27.30 -37.70
CA THR A 453 1.01 27.57 -38.88
C THR A 453 1.45 29.01 -38.94
N ALA A 454 0.57 29.94 -38.58
CA ALA A 454 0.84 31.36 -38.52
C ALA A 454 1.45 31.83 -37.20
N TRP A 455 1.69 30.90 -36.26
CA TRP A 455 2.20 31.21 -34.92
C TRP A 455 3.65 31.72 -35.00
N ASP A 456 3.87 32.95 -34.60
CA ASP A 456 5.17 33.63 -34.52
C ASP A 456 5.49 34.08 -33.05
N GLY A 457 4.57 33.80 -32.11
CA GLY A 457 4.72 34.13 -30.70
C GLY A 457 5.64 33.15 -29.94
N PRO A 458 5.87 33.41 -28.65
CA PRO A 458 6.65 32.51 -27.82
C PRO A 458 5.96 31.16 -27.67
N VAL A 459 6.74 30.10 -27.46
CA VAL A 459 6.20 28.77 -27.15
C VAL A 459 5.87 28.74 -25.65
N ASP A 460 4.80 29.46 -25.30
CA ASP A 460 4.28 29.60 -23.94
C ASP A 460 2.94 28.87 -23.79
N ALA A 461 2.79 28.14 -22.71
CA ALA A 461 1.61 27.29 -22.47
C ALA A 461 0.30 28.09 -22.36
N GLU A 462 0.31 29.30 -21.77
CA GLU A 462 -0.87 30.13 -21.60
C GLU A 462 -1.29 30.79 -22.90
N GLU A 463 -0.33 31.32 -23.67
CA GLU A 463 -0.60 31.92 -24.97
C GLU A 463 -1.13 30.88 -25.96
N LEU A 464 -0.49 29.71 -26.04
CA LEU A 464 -0.96 28.59 -26.85
C LEU A 464 -2.34 28.08 -26.41
N GLN A 465 -2.63 28.08 -25.10
CA GLN A 465 -3.96 27.76 -24.59
C GLN A 465 -5.00 28.80 -25.04
N GLY A 466 -4.63 30.07 -25.12
CA GLY A 466 -5.46 31.15 -25.68
C GLY A 466 -5.86 30.88 -27.12
N LEU A 467 -4.90 30.43 -27.97
CA LEU A 467 -5.21 30.04 -29.35
C LEU A 467 -6.17 28.85 -29.41
N VAL A 468 -5.96 27.82 -28.60
CA VAL A 468 -6.85 26.64 -28.52
C VAL A 468 -8.28 27.07 -28.15
N PHE A 469 -8.44 27.96 -27.16
CA PHE A 469 -9.74 28.51 -26.79
C PHE A 469 -10.38 29.33 -27.93
N ALA A 470 -9.60 30.15 -28.60
CA ALA A 470 -10.09 30.98 -29.71
C ALA A 470 -10.70 30.15 -30.84
N CYS A 471 -10.06 29.02 -31.19
CA CYS A 471 -10.54 28.12 -32.24
C CYS A 471 -11.88 27.42 -31.88
N GLY A 472 -12.14 27.20 -30.58
CA GLY A 472 -13.38 26.54 -30.11
C GLY A 472 -14.51 27.50 -29.76
N ARG A 473 -14.21 28.76 -29.34
CA ARG A 473 -15.12 29.67 -28.66
C ARG A 473 -16.43 29.97 -29.44
N GLU A 474 -16.36 30.12 -30.74
CA GLU A 474 -17.52 30.44 -31.58
C GLU A 474 -18.24 29.20 -32.12
N ARG A 475 -17.68 28.01 -31.88
CA ARG A 475 -18.16 26.77 -32.46
C ARG A 475 -18.78 25.81 -31.44
N PHE A 476 -18.33 25.88 -30.18
CA PHE A 476 -18.73 24.93 -29.13
C PHE A 476 -19.35 25.62 -27.92
N ASP A 477 -20.54 25.17 -27.56
CA ASP A 477 -21.22 25.51 -26.32
C ASP A 477 -21.91 24.24 -25.79
N PRO A 478 -21.39 23.62 -24.71
CA PRO A 478 -20.31 24.09 -23.85
C PRO A 478 -18.91 23.83 -24.43
N MET A 479 -17.95 24.70 -24.07
CA MET A 479 -16.54 24.62 -24.49
C MET A 479 -15.84 23.28 -24.18
N ARG A 480 -16.33 22.55 -23.18
CA ARG A 480 -15.81 21.21 -22.85
C ARG A 480 -15.89 20.24 -24.03
N ASP A 481 -16.86 20.40 -24.93
CA ASP A 481 -17.04 19.50 -26.08
C ASP A 481 -15.94 19.69 -27.12
N TRP A 482 -15.36 20.90 -27.23
CA TRP A 482 -14.16 21.14 -28.01
C TRP A 482 -12.95 20.38 -27.44
N PHE A 483 -12.71 20.49 -26.14
CA PHE A 483 -11.60 19.77 -25.51
C PHE A 483 -11.79 18.26 -25.62
N LYS A 484 -13.02 17.77 -25.48
CA LYS A 484 -13.33 16.36 -25.68
C LYS A 484 -13.00 15.92 -27.11
N ALA A 485 -13.33 16.72 -28.11
CA ALA A 485 -12.99 16.44 -29.51
C ALA A 485 -11.47 16.36 -29.72
N LEU A 486 -10.70 17.31 -29.16
CA LEU A 486 -9.23 17.26 -29.20
C LEU A 486 -8.68 15.94 -28.63
N TYR A 487 -9.22 15.50 -27.49
CA TYR A 487 -8.73 14.28 -26.86
C TYR A 487 -9.13 13.01 -27.63
N GLU A 488 -10.37 12.90 -28.06
CA GLU A 488 -10.87 11.71 -28.76
C GLU A 488 -10.28 11.57 -30.16
N VAL A 489 -10.09 12.68 -30.89
CA VAL A 489 -9.57 12.67 -32.26
C VAL A 489 -8.06 12.55 -32.31
N LEU A 490 -7.34 13.30 -31.44
CA LEU A 490 -5.88 13.41 -31.51
C LEU A 490 -5.14 12.48 -30.54
N LEU A 491 -5.73 12.20 -29.36
CA LEU A 491 -5.08 11.41 -28.32
C LEU A 491 -5.72 10.05 -28.13
N GLY A 492 -6.87 9.74 -28.73
CA GLY A 492 -7.60 8.49 -28.55
C GLY A 492 -8.07 8.25 -27.11
N ALA A 493 -8.43 9.32 -26.39
CA ALA A 493 -8.83 9.26 -24.99
C ALA A 493 -10.02 10.21 -24.74
N SER A 494 -10.84 9.91 -23.71
CA SER A 494 -11.99 10.77 -23.34
C SER A 494 -11.58 12.01 -22.54
N GLN A 495 -10.36 12.04 -22.02
CA GLN A 495 -9.78 13.13 -21.23
C GLN A 495 -8.31 13.31 -21.62
N GLY A 496 -7.75 14.47 -21.35
CA GLY A 496 -6.36 14.77 -21.67
C GLY A 496 -5.83 15.99 -20.92
N PRO A 497 -4.59 16.39 -21.23
CA PRO A 497 -3.90 17.50 -20.59
C PRO A 497 -4.50 18.85 -20.97
N ARG A 498 -4.09 19.89 -20.23
CA ARG A 498 -4.28 21.27 -20.69
C ARG A 498 -3.54 21.46 -22.03
N PHE A 499 -4.28 21.70 -23.12
CA PHE A 499 -3.79 21.49 -24.48
C PHE A 499 -2.69 22.49 -24.88
N GLY A 500 -2.72 23.71 -24.32
CA GLY A 500 -1.63 24.68 -24.53
C GLY A 500 -0.29 24.20 -23.95
N GLY A 501 -0.30 23.65 -22.75
CA GLY A 501 0.88 23.01 -22.14
C GLY A 501 1.36 21.79 -22.92
N PHE A 502 0.44 21.02 -23.48
CA PHE A 502 0.76 19.90 -24.37
C PHE A 502 1.47 20.38 -25.65
N ILE A 503 0.97 21.42 -26.31
CA ILE A 503 1.59 22.01 -27.50
C ILE A 503 3.00 22.53 -27.18
N ALA A 504 3.15 23.23 -26.04
CA ALA A 504 4.44 23.77 -25.62
C ALA A 504 5.51 22.65 -25.43
N LEU A 505 5.11 21.53 -24.89
CA LEU A 505 6.00 20.38 -24.66
C LEU A 505 6.25 19.56 -25.93
N TYR A 506 5.19 19.18 -26.64
CA TYR A 506 5.26 18.34 -27.84
C TYR A 506 5.88 19.07 -29.03
N GLY A 507 5.60 20.35 -29.15
CA GLY A 507 6.07 21.23 -30.22
C GLY A 507 4.95 21.69 -31.15
N VAL A 508 5.07 22.92 -31.64
CA VAL A 508 4.08 23.54 -32.56
C VAL A 508 4.04 22.77 -33.88
N ALA A 509 5.21 22.44 -34.45
CA ALA A 509 5.29 21.73 -35.73
C ALA A 509 4.76 20.28 -35.61
N GLU A 510 5.12 19.60 -34.54
CA GLU A 510 4.66 18.23 -34.26
C GLU A 510 3.15 18.18 -34.00
N THR A 511 2.60 19.17 -33.29
CA THR A 511 1.15 19.28 -33.08
C THR A 511 0.40 19.50 -34.39
N ARG A 512 0.93 20.33 -35.29
CA ARG A 512 0.35 20.51 -36.63
C ARG A 512 0.32 19.19 -37.42
N ALA A 513 1.41 18.43 -37.37
CA ALA A 513 1.47 17.11 -38.02
C ALA A 513 0.47 16.13 -37.38
N LEU A 514 0.31 16.17 -36.05
CA LEU A 514 -0.68 15.35 -35.34
C LEU A 514 -2.11 15.70 -35.76
N ILE A 515 -2.44 16.98 -35.85
CA ILE A 515 -3.76 17.45 -36.31
C ILE A 515 -4.01 16.98 -37.76
N ALA A 516 -3.02 17.09 -38.66
CA ALA A 516 -3.14 16.60 -40.02
C ALA A 516 -3.47 15.09 -40.06
N LYS A 517 -2.74 14.28 -39.30
CA LYS A 517 -3.02 12.83 -39.17
C LYS A 517 -4.44 12.55 -38.63
N GLY A 518 -4.90 13.33 -37.65
CA GLY A 518 -6.28 13.21 -37.12
C GLY A 518 -7.34 13.53 -38.18
N LEU A 519 -7.14 14.58 -38.95
CA LEU A 519 -8.02 15.01 -40.04
C LEU A 519 -8.08 13.97 -41.21
N GLU A 520 -6.97 13.32 -41.50
CA GLU A 520 -6.82 12.30 -42.56
C GLU A 520 -7.26 10.88 -42.11
N GLY A 521 -7.52 10.68 -40.82
CA GLY A 521 -7.88 9.36 -40.24
C GLY A 521 -6.69 8.42 -40.07
N ALA A 522 -5.46 8.90 -40.25
CA ALA A 522 -4.25 8.08 -40.13
C ALA A 522 -4.07 7.52 -38.69
N LEU A 523 -4.45 8.28 -37.66
CA LEU A 523 -4.36 7.82 -36.25
C LEU A 523 -5.26 6.59 -35.99
N ILE A 524 -6.43 6.52 -36.61
CA ILE A 524 -7.34 5.37 -36.55
C ILE A 524 -6.69 4.15 -37.20
N ALA A 525 -6.12 4.33 -38.40
CA ALA A 525 -5.50 3.25 -39.17
C ALA A 525 -4.25 2.69 -38.46
N ASP A 526 -3.40 3.58 -37.95
CA ASP A 526 -2.18 3.21 -37.20
C ASP A 526 -2.53 2.39 -35.94
N HIS A 527 -3.57 2.80 -35.21
CA HIS A 527 -4.01 2.07 -34.01
C HIS A 527 -4.64 0.71 -34.34
N ALA A 528 -5.47 0.65 -35.38
CA ALA A 528 -6.06 -0.63 -35.85
C ALA A 528 -4.97 -1.63 -36.26
N HIS A 529 -3.92 -1.16 -36.93
CA HIS A 529 -2.77 -2.00 -37.28
C HIS A 529 -2.03 -2.51 -36.02
N PHE A 530 -1.82 -1.67 -35.02
CA PHE A 530 -1.23 -2.07 -33.74
C PHE A 530 -2.04 -3.18 -33.05
N MET A 531 -3.37 -3.03 -32.97
CA MET A 531 -4.25 -4.02 -32.33
C MET A 531 -4.17 -5.38 -33.03
N THR A 532 -4.17 -5.38 -34.36
CA THR A 532 -4.08 -6.62 -35.17
C THR A 532 -2.74 -7.35 -34.95
N THR A 533 -1.64 -6.61 -34.83
CA THR A 533 -0.31 -7.19 -34.58
C THR A 533 -0.11 -7.72 -33.16
N ARG A 534 -0.87 -7.20 -32.18
CA ARG A 534 -0.85 -7.66 -30.79
C ARG A 534 -1.61 -8.98 -30.60
N GLU A 535 -2.78 -9.14 -31.23
CA GLU A 535 -3.59 -10.36 -31.15
C GLU A 535 -2.90 -11.59 -31.80
N GLY A 536 -1.90 -11.35 -32.61
CA GLY A 536 -1.07 -12.41 -33.24
C GLY A 536 0.15 -12.86 -32.42
N ARG A 537 0.37 -12.30 -31.24
CA ARG A 537 1.44 -12.67 -30.29
C ARG A 537 0.86 -13.30 -29.04
#